data_852fc1de5606d06c7fa05e7e125b21d8
#
_entry.id   852fc1de5606d06c7fa05e7e125b21d8
#
_cell.length_a   1.000
_cell.length_b   1.000
_cell.length_c   1.000
_cell.angle_alpha   90.00
_cell.angle_beta   90.00
_cell.angle_gamma   90.00
#
_symmetry.space_group_name_H-M   'P 1'
#
loop_
_entity.id
_entity.type
_entity.pdbx_description
1 polymer ?
#
loop_
_entity_poly.entity_id
_entity_poly.type
_entity_poly.pdbx_seq_one_letter_code
_entity_poly.pdbx_strand_id
1 'polypeptide(L)'
;MSHGTTLLRNQQLRIIAQDPAVKSGGRIITSPVQVPAEELAPGPWGHRVQVLDFDASTQTLYRPLKYRQSADGPVVDPFAQASDEKLLSDPRFHAQNVYAIVMRILARFEFALGRRISWGFNGHQLKVAPHAYADANAF
;
A
#
# COMPACT_ATOMS: atom_id res chain seq x y z
N MET A 1 -22.48 30.43 -2.16
CA MET A 1 -21.48 29.47 -2.70
C MET A 1 -20.84 28.77 -1.53
N SER A 2 -21.19 27.54 -1.32
CA SER A 2 -20.62 26.71 -0.26
C SER A 2 -19.24 26.25 -0.73
N HIS A 3 -18.14 26.78 -0.17
CA HIS A 3 -16.84 26.21 -0.28
C HIS A 3 -16.83 24.94 0.59
N GLY A 4 -17.19 23.82 -0.01
CA GLY A 4 -17.07 22.53 0.62
C GLY A 4 -15.59 22.30 0.93
N THR A 5 -15.24 22.41 2.20
CA THR A 5 -13.97 21.90 2.72
C THR A 5 -13.93 20.43 2.37
N THR A 6 -13.17 20.08 1.35
CA THR A 6 -12.89 18.68 1.04
C THR A 6 -12.09 18.14 2.22
N LEU A 7 -12.80 17.57 3.18
CA LEU A 7 -12.17 16.81 4.25
C LEU A 7 -11.32 15.75 3.56
N LEU A 8 -10.01 15.78 3.75
CA LEU A 8 -9.11 14.74 3.29
C LEU A 8 -9.59 13.43 3.91
N ARG A 9 -10.31 12.66 3.11
CA ARG A 9 -10.78 11.34 3.56
C ARG A 9 -9.60 10.41 3.66
N ASN A 10 -9.59 9.62 4.70
CA ASN A 10 -8.65 8.52 4.85
C ASN A 10 -9.34 7.22 4.49
N GLN A 11 -8.56 6.31 3.93
CA GLN A 11 -8.95 4.92 3.77
C GLN A 11 -8.10 4.05 4.68
N GLN A 12 -8.65 2.92 5.08
CA GLN A 12 -8.00 1.99 5.98
C GLN A 12 -7.58 0.74 5.22
N LEU A 13 -6.30 0.42 5.31
CA LEU A 13 -5.72 -0.77 4.69
C LEU A 13 -4.92 -1.57 5.72
N ARG A 14 -5.08 -2.88 5.70
CA ARG A 14 -4.36 -3.80 6.58
C ARG A 14 -2.94 -4.01 6.07
N ILE A 15 -2.00 -3.98 6.99
CA ILE A 15 -0.59 -4.28 6.74
C ILE A 15 -0.05 -5.33 7.71
N ILE A 16 1.07 -5.96 7.35
CA ILE A 16 1.92 -6.66 8.30
C ILE A 16 2.73 -5.61 9.05
N ALA A 17 2.61 -5.60 10.38
CA ALA A 17 3.19 -4.56 11.23
C ALA A 17 4.54 -4.95 11.84
N GLN A 18 4.91 -6.22 11.77
CA GLN A 18 6.17 -6.77 12.28
C GLN A 18 6.67 -7.88 11.36
N ASP A 19 7.94 -8.24 11.49
CA ASP A 19 8.47 -9.45 10.85
C ASP A 19 7.53 -10.63 11.12
N PRO A 20 7.11 -11.38 10.09
CA PRO A 20 6.21 -12.54 10.26
C PRO A 20 6.72 -13.63 11.19
N ALA A 21 8.02 -13.67 11.48
CA ALA A 21 8.60 -14.56 12.50
C ALA A 21 8.23 -14.14 13.92
N VAL A 22 7.89 -12.85 14.12
CA VAL A 22 7.43 -12.33 15.41
C VAL A 22 5.92 -12.51 15.50
N LYS A 23 5.46 -13.35 16.41
CA LYS A 23 4.05 -13.68 16.56
C LYS A 23 3.52 -13.28 17.94
N SER A 24 2.24 -12.97 18.00
CA SER A 24 1.50 -12.77 19.24
C SER A 24 0.31 -13.74 19.23
N GLY A 25 0.19 -14.56 20.28
CA GLY A 25 -0.86 -15.58 20.37
C GLY A 25 -0.82 -16.59 19.19
N GLY A 26 0.37 -16.90 18.67
CA GLY A 26 0.55 -17.80 17.52
C GLY A 26 0.20 -17.22 16.17
N ARG A 27 -0.13 -15.92 16.10
CA ARG A 27 -0.52 -15.22 14.87
C ARG A 27 0.48 -14.13 14.51
N ILE A 28 0.62 -13.87 13.21
CA ILE A 28 1.39 -12.72 12.73
C ILE A 28 0.76 -11.41 13.22
N ILE A 29 1.59 -10.39 13.39
CA ILE A 29 1.14 -9.09 13.88
C ILE A 29 0.76 -8.23 12.68
N THR A 30 -0.51 -7.87 12.58
CA THR A 30 -1.05 -7.00 11.55
C THR A 30 -1.68 -5.77 12.17
N SER A 31 -1.81 -4.71 11.39
CA SER A 31 -2.48 -3.49 11.82
C SER A 31 -3.23 -2.87 10.64
N PRO A 32 -4.43 -2.33 10.85
CA PRO A 32 -5.03 -1.41 9.91
C PRO A 32 -4.31 -0.05 10.01
N VAL A 33 -3.95 0.51 8.88
CA VAL A 33 -3.35 1.85 8.81
C VAL A 33 -4.20 2.80 8.01
N GLN A 34 -4.24 4.05 8.44
CA GLN A 34 -4.91 5.13 7.73
C GLN A 34 -3.95 5.70 6.67
N VAL A 35 -4.39 5.71 5.44
CA VAL A 35 -3.71 6.35 4.31
C VAL A 35 -4.65 7.34 3.64
N PRO A 36 -4.14 8.39 2.97
CA PRO A 36 -4.99 9.30 2.21
C PRO A 36 -5.85 8.54 1.21
N ALA A 37 -7.16 8.82 1.20
CA ALA A 37 -8.07 8.20 0.24
C ALA A 37 -7.83 8.79 -1.15
N GLU A 38 -7.70 7.91 -2.12
CA GLU A 38 -7.55 8.25 -3.53
C GLU A 38 -8.20 7.17 -4.41
N GLU A 39 -8.47 7.51 -5.64
CA GLU A 39 -8.90 6.54 -6.63
C GLU A 39 -7.69 5.68 -7.01
N LEU A 40 -7.83 4.36 -6.87
CA LEU A 40 -6.76 3.41 -7.16
C LEU A 40 -7.09 2.60 -8.41
N ALA A 41 -6.28 2.77 -9.44
CA ALA A 41 -6.24 1.85 -10.58
C ALA A 41 -5.58 0.51 -10.16
N PRO A 42 -5.78 -0.56 -10.96
CA PRO A 42 -5.14 -1.85 -10.67
C PRO A 42 -3.63 -1.74 -10.50
N GLY A 43 -3.13 -2.32 -9.36
CA GLY A 43 -1.72 -2.27 -9.02
C GLY A 43 -1.47 -2.64 -7.56
N PRO A 44 -1.76 -1.80 -6.56
CA PRO A 44 -2.46 -0.51 -6.64
C PRO A 44 -1.63 0.58 -7.34
N TRP A 45 -2.31 1.41 -8.07
CA TRP A 45 -1.74 2.53 -8.80
C TRP A 45 -2.44 3.82 -8.36
N GLY A 46 -1.79 4.56 -7.48
CA GLY A 46 -2.21 5.86 -7.00
C GLY A 46 -1.41 6.99 -7.63
N HIS A 47 -1.65 8.21 -7.12
CA HIS A 47 -0.98 9.40 -7.64
C HIS A 47 0.53 9.42 -7.29
N ARG A 48 0.88 9.08 -6.05
CA ARG A 48 2.25 9.17 -5.53
C ARG A 48 3.02 7.86 -5.58
N VAL A 49 2.33 6.72 -5.60
CA VAL A 49 2.91 5.38 -5.57
C VAL A 49 2.17 4.47 -6.54
N GLN A 50 2.92 3.76 -7.35
CA GLN A 50 2.42 2.67 -8.19
C GLN A 50 3.15 1.38 -7.83
N VAL A 51 2.41 0.32 -7.57
CA VAL A 51 2.98 -1.02 -7.48
C VAL A 51 2.88 -1.69 -8.84
N LEU A 52 4.03 -2.03 -9.41
CA LEU A 52 4.17 -2.79 -10.65
C LEU A 52 5.07 -3.98 -10.34
N ASP A 53 4.47 -5.10 -9.98
CA ASP A 53 5.18 -6.23 -9.41
C ASP A 53 5.67 -7.20 -10.48
N PHE A 54 6.85 -6.92 -10.99
CA PHE A 54 7.57 -7.75 -11.94
C PHE A 54 8.78 -8.39 -11.27
N ASP A 55 8.82 -9.72 -11.26
CA ASP A 55 9.96 -10.50 -10.80
C ASP A 55 10.94 -10.74 -11.96
N ALA A 56 12.08 -10.07 -11.91
CA ALA A 56 13.11 -10.20 -12.94
C ALA A 56 13.81 -11.56 -12.92
N SER A 57 13.85 -12.26 -11.76
CA SER A 57 14.49 -13.56 -11.63
C SER A 57 13.73 -14.67 -12.35
N THR A 58 12.41 -14.62 -12.31
CA THR A 58 11.51 -15.59 -12.95
C THR A 58 10.82 -15.03 -14.20
N GLN A 59 11.05 -13.77 -14.52
CA GLN A 59 10.36 -13.01 -15.58
C GLN A 59 8.83 -13.10 -15.49
N THR A 60 8.32 -13.02 -14.28
CA THR A 60 6.90 -13.13 -13.96
C THR A 60 6.32 -11.75 -13.64
N LEU A 61 5.26 -11.37 -14.35
CA LEU A 61 4.42 -10.23 -13.98
C LEU A 61 3.28 -10.73 -13.12
N TYR A 62 3.27 -10.34 -11.85
CA TYR A 62 2.18 -10.69 -10.95
C TYR A 62 0.90 -9.94 -11.29
N ARG A 63 -0.25 -10.57 -11.04
CA ARG A 63 -1.56 -9.94 -11.28
C ARG A 63 -1.71 -8.71 -10.39
N PRO A 64 -2.12 -7.58 -10.95
CA PRO A 64 -2.32 -6.36 -10.18
C PRO A 64 -3.53 -6.52 -9.24
N LEU A 65 -3.40 -5.96 -8.04
CA LEU A 65 -4.51 -5.87 -7.11
C LEU A 65 -5.53 -4.84 -7.62
N LYS A 66 -6.80 -5.25 -7.64
CA LYS A 66 -7.94 -4.37 -7.96
C LYS A 66 -8.77 -4.13 -6.72
N TYR A 67 -9.09 -2.89 -6.45
CA TYR A 67 -9.97 -2.51 -5.35
C TYR A 67 -11.41 -2.32 -5.83
N ARG A 68 -12.35 -2.67 -4.96
CA ARG A 68 -13.73 -2.20 -5.07
C ARG A 68 -13.83 -0.87 -4.36
N GLN A 69 -14.46 0.09 -5.01
CA GLN A 69 -14.82 1.34 -4.35
C GLN A 69 -16.14 1.14 -3.59
N SER A 70 -16.20 1.71 -2.39
CA SER A 70 -17.47 1.86 -1.69
C SER A 70 -18.31 2.92 -2.40
N ALA A 71 -19.63 2.83 -2.29
CA ALA A 71 -20.56 3.84 -2.79
C ALA A 71 -20.25 5.25 -2.24
N ASP A 72 -19.62 5.34 -1.08
CA ASP A 72 -19.31 6.58 -0.37
C ASP A 72 -17.85 7.03 -0.52
N GLY A 73 -17.06 6.39 -1.39
CA GLY A 73 -15.76 6.86 -1.82
C GLY A 73 -14.52 6.04 -1.44
N PRO A 74 -14.27 5.61 -0.18
CA PRO A 74 -13.04 4.87 0.12
C PRO A 74 -13.07 3.45 -0.44
N VAL A 75 -11.89 2.94 -0.80
CA VAL A 75 -11.76 1.55 -1.25
C VAL A 75 -12.02 0.58 -0.11
N VAL A 76 -12.57 -0.58 -0.47
CA VAL A 76 -12.77 -1.69 0.47
C VAL A 76 -11.49 -2.54 0.49
N ASP A 77 -10.92 -2.74 1.67
CA ASP A 77 -9.77 -3.63 1.86
C ASP A 77 -10.18 -5.10 1.66
N PRO A 78 -9.73 -5.77 0.61
CA PRO A 78 -10.08 -7.16 0.35
C PRO A 78 -9.41 -8.14 1.33
N PHE A 79 -8.44 -7.68 2.13
CA PHE A 79 -7.68 -8.50 3.07
C PHE A 79 -7.99 -8.21 4.53
N ALA A 80 -9.01 -7.40 4.81
CA ALA A 80 -9.34 -6.99 6.17
C ALA A 80 -9.58 -8.19 7.12
N GLN A 81 -10.12 -9.29 6.62
CA GLN A 81 -10.44 -10.50 7.37
C GLN A 81 -9.68 -11.75 6.88
N ALA A 82 -8.63 -11.55 6.07
CA ALA A 82 -7.86 -12.66 5.53
C ALA A 82 -7.06 -13.40 6.62
N SER A 83 -6.85 -14.71 6.43
CA SER A 83 -6.03 -15.55 7.30
C SER A 83 -4.55 -15.19 7.18
N ASP A 84 -3.75 -15.55 8.18
CA ASP A 84 -2.30 -15.37 8.15
C ASP A 84 -1.66 -16.05 6.93
N GLU A 85 -2.08 -17.28 6.62
CA GLU A 85 -1.60 -18.01 5.44
C GLU A 85 -1.89 -17.24 4.15
N LYS A 86 -3.09 -16.68 4.01
CA LYS A 86 -3.47 -15.86 2.85
C LYS A 86 -2.60 -14.62 2.73
N LEU A 87 -2.35 -13.92 3.84
CA LEU A 87 -1.53 -12.72 3.84
C LEU A 87 -0.08 -13.01 3.46
N LEU A 88 0.46 -14.13 3.92
CA LEU A 88 1.85 -14.50 3.63
C LEU A 88 2.07 -15.02 2.21
N SER A 89 1.04 -15.61 1.60
CA SER A 89 1.16 -16.29 0.31
C SER A 89 0.64 -15.50 -0.89
N ASP A 90 -0.23 -14.50 -0.68
CA ASP A 90 -0.86 -13.77 -1.80
C ASP A 90 -0.02 -12.54 -2.22
N PRO A 91 0.58 -12.54 -3.42
CA PRO A 91 1.35 -11.40 -3.92
C PRO A 91 0.54 -10.10 -3.99
N ARG A 92 -0.78 -10.19 -4.14
CA ARG A 92 -1.65 -8.99 -4.18
C ARG A 92 -1.73 -8.32 -2.81
N PHE A 93 -1.69 -9.10 -1.73
CA PHE A 93 -1.57 -8.53 -0.40
C PHE A 93 -0.19 -7.89 -0.20
N HIS A 94 0.89 -8.50 -0.69
CA HIS A 94 2.23 -7.90 -0.61
C HIS A 94 2.27 -6.55 -1.35
N ALA A 95 1.56 -6.44 -2.47
CA ALA A 95 1.40 -5.16 -3.18
C ALA A 95 0.65 -4.11 -2.33
N GLN A 96 -0.44 -4.49 -1.67
CA GLN A 96 -1.15 -3.61 -0.73
C GLN A 96 -0.26 -3.20 0.45
N ASN A 97 0.44 -4.16 1.02
CA ASN A 97 1.32 -3.95 2.17
C ASN A 97 2.36 -2.87 1.89
N VAL A 98 3.06 -2.97 0.77
CA VAL A 98 4.08 -2.00 0.35
C VAL A 98 3.44 -0.64 0.06
N TYR A 99 2.36 -0.59 -0.70
CA TYR A 99 1.65 0.65 -1.00
C TYR A 99 1.23 1.38 0.29
N ALA A 100 0.57 0.68 1.18
CA ALA A 100 0.03 1.26 2.41
C ALA A 100 1.13 1.75 3.35
N ILE A 101 2.23 1.02 3.48
CA ILE A 101 3.39 1.42 4.30
C ILE A 101 4.02 2.68 3.74
N VAL A 102 4.31 2.73 2.44
CA VAL A 102 4.93 3.91 1.80
C VAL A 102 4.02 5.13 1.92
N MET A 103 2.73 4.99 1.63
CA MET A 103 1.77 6.09 1.74
C MET A 103 1.60 6.58 3.19
N ARG A 104 1.60 5.67 4.15
CA ARG A 104 1.53 6.00 5.58
C ARG A 104 2.76 6.80 6.03
N ILE A 105 3.94 6.35 5.66
CA ILE A 105 5.19 7.04 6.02
C ILE A 105 5.24 8.41 5.35
N LEU A 106 4.93 8.50 4.06
CA LEU A 106 4.88 9.75 3.32
C LEU A 106 3.94 10.75 3.99
N ALA A 107 2.73 10.32 4.36
CA ALA A 107 1.76 11.18 5.03
C ALA A 107 2.27 11.68 6.40
N ARG A 108 2.98 10.85 7.14
CA ARG A 108 3.60 11.23 8.41
C ARG A 108 4.68 12.30 8.24
N PHE A 109 5.55 12.15 7.26
CA PHE A 109 6.59 13.13 6.96
C PHE A 109 5.98 14.44 6.47
N GLU A 110 5.00 14.40 5.59
CA GLU A 110 4.31 15.60 5.08
C GLU A 110 3.59 16.35 6.20
N PHE A 111 2.95 15.62 7.12
CA PHE A 111 2.32 16.21 8.30
C PHE A 111 3.36 16.90 9.21
N ALA A 112 4.47 16.24 9.50
CA ALA A 112 5.51 16.75 10.37
C ALA A 112 6.19 18.00 9.76
N LEU A 113 6.36 18.03 8.45
CA LEU A 113 6.99 19.16 7.73
C LEU A 113 6.00 20.28 7.40
N GLY A 114 4.71 20.03 7.50
CA GLY A 114 3.65 20.99 7.12
C GLY A 114 3.60 21.30 5.63
N ARG A 115 4.19 20.46 4.78
CA ARG A 115 4.23 20.64 3.32
C ARG A 115 4.33 19.32 2.59
N ARG A 116 3.99 19.31 1.30
CA ARG A 116 4.24 18.17 0.43
C ARG A 116 5.73 17.93 0.22
N ILE A 117 6.10 16.65 0.10
CA ILE A 117 7.44 16.20 -0.19
C ILE A 117 7.51 15.78 -1.65
N SER A 118 8.52 16.25 -2.36
CA SER A 118 8.88 15.74 -3.68
C SER A 118 9.75 14.49 -3.53
N TRP A 119 9.61 13.56 -4.46
CA TRP A 119 10.58 12.45 -4.56
C TRP A 119 11.94 12.99 -4.98
N GLY A 120 13.01 12.27 -4.63
CA GLY A 120 14.40 12.65 -4.96
C GLY A 120 14.78 12.52 -6.44
N PHE A 121 13.82 12.19 -7.29
CA PHE A 121 13.98 12.09 -8.74
C PHE A 121 12.98 13.02 -9.46
N ASN A 122 13.19 13.24 -10.75
CA ASN A 122 12.28 14.04 -11.55
C ASN A 122 11.00 13.28 -11.87
N GLY A 123 9.99 13.47 -11.08
CA GLY A 123 8.69 12.80 -11.21
C GLY A 123 7.86 12.89 -9.94
N HIS A 124 6.57 12.59 -10.05
CA HIS A 124 5.63 12.68 -8.93
C HIS A 124 5.23 11.31 -8.37
N GLN A 125 5.60 10.23 -9.05
CA GLN A 125 5.17 8.87 -8.69
C GLN A 125 6.37 7.95 -8.48
N LEU A 126 6.44 7.33 -7.28
CA LEU A 126 7.35 6.24 -6.99
C LEU A 126 6.79 4.93 -7.51
N LYS A 127 7.59 4.17 -8.23
CA LYS A 127 7.24 2.81 -8.67
C LYS A 127 7.92 1.79 -7.78
N VAL A 128 7.17 0.79 -7.34
CA VAL A 128 7.63 -0.23 -6.39
C VAL A 128 7.31 -1.62 -6.94
N ALA A 129 8.25 -2.53 -6.82
CA ALA A 129 8.10 -3.94 -7.20
C ALA A 129 8.51 -4.83 -6.01
N PRO A 130 7.54 -5.32 -5.20
CA PRO A 130 7.84 -6.10 -3.99
C PRO A 130 8.58 -7.41 -4.25
N HIS A 131 8.42 -8.01 -5.41
CA HIS A 131 9.04 -9.29 -5.80
C HIS A 131 10.04 -9.13 -6.97
N ALA A 132 10.70 -7.97 -7.07
CA ALA A 132 11.59 -7.67 -8.20
C ALA A 132 12.74 -8.68 -8.37
N TYR A 133 13.28 -9.17 -7.25
CA TYR A 133 14.40 -10.10 -7.20
C TYR A 133 14.24 -11.10 -6.07
N ALA A 134 14.79 -12.30 -6.27
CA ALA A 134 14.93 -13.31 -5.21
C ALA A 134 16.14 -13.00 -4.31
N ASP A 135 16.09 -11.86 -3.63
CA ASP A 135 17.14 -11.38 -2.72
C ASP A 135 16.49 -10.62 -1.54
N ALA A 136 17.09 -10.73 -0.37
CA ALA A 136 16.66 -10.02 0.83
C ALA A 136 17.23 -8.59 0.87
N ASN A 137 16.94 -7.79 -0.15
CA ASN A 137 17.47 -6.45 -0.28
C ASN A 137 16.43 -5.49 -0.90
N ALA A 138 16.69 -4.18 -0.78
CA ALA A 138 15.93 -3.13 -1.43
C ALA A 138 16.88 -2.19 -2.20
N PHE A 139 16.51 -1.84 -3.41
CA PHE A 139 17.30 -0.98 -4.29
C PHE A 139 16.53 0.28 -4.67
#